data_630a80798e3be1c59df640cd080952f8
#
_entry.id   630a80798e3be1c59df640cd080952f8
#
_cell.length_a   1.000
_cell.length_b   1.000
_cell.length_c   1.000
_cell.angle_alpha   90.00
_cell.angle_beta   90.00
_cell.angle_gamma   90.00
#
_symmetry.space_group_name_H-M   'P 1'
#
loop_
_entity.id
_entity.type
_entity.pdbx_description
1 polymer ?
#
loop_
_entity_poly.entity_id
_entity_poly.type
_entity_poly.pdbx_seq_one_letter_code
_entity_poly.pdbx_strand_id
1 'polypeptide(L)'
;GKPYALLSRRAVQQKCMEEYLPTLSPGVILDARVTHLEPFGCFVDIGCGISSLIPIDAISVSRISHPKDRFKVSQDIKAVVRSVDENGRITLSHKELLGTWEENAALFENGQTVAGIIRSVEEYGVFVELTPNLAGLAEPRDDVYVGQQASVFIKSLIPDLIPEKMKVKLIILDAFDAQYSPERPRYFIENGILSHWRYSPDSAAKLIETVF
;
A
#
# COMPACT_ATOMS: atom_id res chain seq x y z
N GLY A 1 -7.13 51.35 20.49
CA GLY A 1 -7.48 50.28 19.59
C GLY A 1 -7.09 48.93 20.20
N LYS A 2 -7.96 47.95 20.11
CA LYS A 2 -7.61 46.59 20.56
C LYS A 2 -6.64 45.95 19.51
N PRO A 3 -5.55 45.30 19.93
CA PRO A 3 -4.69 44.63 18.98
C PRO A 3 -5.47 43.50 18.28
N TYR A 4 -5.44 43.48 16.96
CA TYR A 4 -6.00 42.40 16.16
C TYR A 4 -4.87 41.73 15.36
N ALA A 5 -4.94 40.41 15.23
CA ALA A 5 -4.03 39.65 14.40
C ALA A 5 -4.71 39.39 13.05
N LEU A 6 -4.05 39.76 11.97
CA LEU A 6 -4.49 39.40 10.62
C LEU A 6 -3.97 37.99 10.32
N LEU A 7 -4.88 37.02 10.24
CA LEU A 7 -4.54 35.63 9.91
C LEU A 7 -4.78 35.39 8.42
N SER A 8 -3.76 34.98 7.70
CA SER A 8 -3.85 34.62 6.29
C SER A 8 -3.43 33.16 6.09
N ARG A 9 -4.40 32.30 5.75
CA ARG A 9 -4.14 30.89 5.40
C ARG A 9 -3.19 30.78 4.21
N ARG A 10 -3.36 31.65 3.21
CA ARG A 10 -2.53 31.69 2.01
C ARG A 10 -1.08 32.02 2.33
N ALA A 11 -0.84 33.02 3.20
CA ALA A 11 0.52 33.38 3.61
C ALA A 11 1.22 32.25 4.37
N VAL A 12 0.49 31.53 5.24
CA VAL A 12 1.03 30.36 5.95
C VAL A 12 1.36 29.24 4.97
N GLN A 13 0.48 28.94 4.01
CA GLN A 13 0.74 27.94 2.99
C GLN A 13 1.95 28.31 2.12
N GLN A 14 2.07 29.56 1.70
CA GLN A 14 3.19 30.03 0.88
C GLN A 14 4.51 29.88 1.65
N LYS A 15 4.57 30.31 2.91
CA LYS A 15 5.73 30.13 3.76
C LYS A 15 6.09 28.64 3.96
N CYS A 16 5.08 27.81 4.16
CA CYS A 16 5.27 26.36 4.28
C CYS A 16 5.82 25.76 2.97
N MET A 17 5.32 26.19 1.82
CA MET A 17 5.86 25.76 0.52
C MET A 17 7.32 26.17 0.33
N GLU A 18 7.70 27.38 0.74
CA GLU A 18 9.06 27.89 0.61
C GLU A 18 10.06 27.20 1.55
N GLU A 19 9.63 26.85 2.76
CA GLU A 19 10.50 26.26 3.81
C GLU A 19 10.46 24.73 3.83
N TYR A 20 9.29 24.11 3.59
CA TYR A 20 9.06 22.67 3.75
C TYR A 20 9.30 21.88 2.45
N LEU A 21 8.78 22.34 1.30
CA LEU A 21 8.94 21.59 0.05
C LEU A 21 10.41 21.33 -0.34
N PRO A 22 11.37 22.25 -0.13
CA PRO A 22 12.76 21.98 -0.43
C PRO A 22 13.40 20.88 0.42
N THR A 23 12.77 20.52 1.55
CA THR A 23 13.23 19.40 2.40
C THR A 23 12.76 18.04 1.91
N LEU A 24 11.79 18.01 1.00
CA LEU A 24 11.19 16.80 0.47
C LEU A 24 11.96 16.36 -0.80
N SER A 25 12.84 15.38 -0.63
CA SER A 25 13.51 14.69 -1.72
C SER A 25 12.97 13.27 -1.89
N PRO A 26 13.15 12.62 -3.05
CA PRO A 26 12.81 11.22 -3.22
C PRO A 26 13.37 10.35 -2.10
N GLY A 27 12.55 9.42 -1.61
CA GLY A 27 12.88 8.54 -0.50
C GLY A 27 12.53 9.05 0.90
N VAL A 28 12.22 10.33 1.08
CA VAL A 28 11.82 10.88 2.39
C VAL A 28 10.48 10.31 2.80
N ILE A 29 10.41 9.75 4.02
CA ILE A 29 9.17 9.26 4.64
C ILE A 29 8.53 10.40 5.42
N LEU A 30 7.22 10.58 5.23
CA LEU A 30 6.43 11.64 5.85
C LEU A 30 5.07 11.15 6.31
N ASP A 31 4.48 11.90 7.23
CA ASP A 31 3.09 11.71 7.63
C ASP A 31 2.17 12.45 6.66
N ALA A 32 1.05 11.81 6.33
CA ALA A 32 0.07 12.37 5.42
C ALA A 32 -1.35 12.04 5.89
N ARG A 33 -2.30 12.88 5.51
CA ARG A 33 -3.72 12.66 5.78
C ARG A 33 -4.51 12.50 4.50
N VAL A 34 -5.25 11.41 4.38
CA VAL A 34 -6.11 11.12 3.23
C VAL A 34 -7.22 12.17 3.11
N THR A 35 -7.30 12.83 1.96
CA THR A 35 -8.31 13.85 1.69
C THR A 35 -9.38 13.38 0.72
N HIS A 36 -9.00 12.67 -0.36
CA HIS A 36 -9.91 12.17 -1.39
C HIS A 36 -9.44 10.81 -1.89
N LEU A 37 -10.39 9.97 -2.31
CA LEU A 37 -10.16 8.65 -2.87
C LEU A 37 -10.78 8.59 -4.25
N GLU A 38 -9.94 8.48 -5.28
CA GLU A 38 -10.33 8.41 -6.69
C GLU A 38 -9.92 7.04 -7.28
N PRO A 39 -10.56 6.54 -8.33
CA PRO A 39 -10.23 5.23 -8.91
C PRO A 39 -8.76 5.08 -9.33
N PHE A 40 -8.09 6.19 -9.69
CA PHE A 40 -6.69 6.21 -10.13
C PHE A 40 -5.69 6.43 -9.01
N GLY A 41 -6.13 6.78 -7.79
CA GLY A 41 -5.24 7.03 -6.67
C GLY A 41 -5.89 7.73 -5.48
N CYS A 42 -5.06 8.07 -4.52
CA CYS A 42 -5.43 8.70 -3.27
C CYS A 42 -4.77 10.08 -3.17
N PHE A 43 -5.57 11.11 -2.93
CA PHE A 43 -5.05 12.43 -2.57
C PHE A 43 -4.85 12.53 -1.07
N VAL A 44 -3.72 13.09 -0.69
CA VAL A 44 -3.34 13.28 0.70
C VAL A 44 -2.84 14.69 0.96
N ASP A 45 -3.07 15.20 2.14
CA ASP A 45 -2.43 16.41 2.68
C ASP A 45 -1.14 16.00 3.39
N ILE A 46 -0.02 16.54 2.94
CA ILE A 46 1.31 16.27 3.52
C ILE A 46 1.75 17.33 4.54
N GLY A 47 0.83 18.18 4.93
CA GLY A 47 1.03 19.30 5.83
C GLY A 47 0.69 20.64 5.17
N CYS A 48 0.22 21.58 5.98
CA CYS A 48 -0.15 22.94 5.56
C CYS A 48 -1.19 23.03 4.42
N GLY A 49 -1.94 21.95 4.17
CA GLY A 49 -2.90 21.88 3.05
C GLY A 49 -2.22 21.67 1.68
N ILE A 50 -0.99 21.14 1.67
CA ILE A 50 -0.29 20.77 0.44
C ILE A 50 -0.81 19.42 -0.02
N SER A 51 -1.51 19.41 -1.17
CA SER A 51 -2.09 18.20 -1.73
C SER A 51 -1.09 17.43 -2.59
N SER A 52 -0.95 16.14 -2.34
CA SER A 52 -0.10 15.21 -3.08
C SER A 52 -0.89 13.96 -3.48
N LEU A 53 -0.42 13.24 -4.50
CA LEU A 53 -1.06 12.05 -5.04
C LEU A 53 -0.25 10.79 -4.72
N ILE A 54 -0.94 9.76 -4.25
CA ILE A 54 -0.45 8.37 -4.26
C ILE A 54 -1.20 7.64 -5.38
N PRO A 55 -0.56 7.30 -6.51
CA PRO A 55 -1.19 6.52 -7.58
C PRO A 55 -1.62 5.14 -7.08
N ILE A 56 -2.66 4.55 -7.68
CA ILE A 56 -3.24 3.28 -7.22
C ILE A 56 -2.22 2.12 -7.23
N ASP A 57 -1.30 2.10 -8.18
CA ASP A 57 -0.21 1.12 -8.31
C ASP A 57 0.92 1.30 -7.28
N ALA A 58 0.93 2.46 -6.60
CA ALA A 58 1.88 2.80 -5.54
C ALA A 58 1.31 2.61 -4.12
N ILE A 59 0.06 2.19 -3.99
CA ILE A 59 -0.59 2.00 -2.68
C ILE A 59 -0.16 0.68 -2.03
N SER A 60 -0.17 -0.43 -2.77
CA SER A 60 0.23 -1.77 -2.31
C SER A 60 0.70 -2.62 -3.49
N VAL A 61 1.43 -3.70 -3.20
CA VAL A 61 1.86 -4.66 -4.23
C VAL A 61 0.69 -5.50 -4.72
N SER A 62 -0.18 -5.93 -3.81
CA SER A 62 -1.44 -6.57 -4.19
C SER A 62 -2.34 -5.57 -4.89
N ARG A 63 -2.87 -5.97 -6.05
CA ARG A 63 -3.77 -5.13 -6.83
C ARG A 63 -5.07 -4.88 -6.09
N ILE A 64 -5.54 -3.65 -6.17
CA ILE A 64 -6.82 -3.20 -5.64
C ILE A 64 -7.62 -2.55 -6.76
N SER A 65 -8.94 -2.60 -6.67
CA SER A 65 -9.83 -1.99 -7.64
C SER A 65 -10.07 -0.49 -7.36
N HIS A 66 -9.93 -0.10 -6.10
CA HIS A 66 -10.14 1.27 -5.66
C HIS A 66 -9.35 1.54 -4.37
N PRO A 67 -8.81 2.76 -4.15
CA PRO A 67 -8.10 3.11 -2.92
C PRO A 67 -8.91 2.95 -1.63
N LYS A 68 -10.24 2.96 -1.69
CA LYS A 68 -11.14 2.64 -0.56
C LYS A 68 -10.89 1.25 0.05
N ASP A 69 -10.27 0.35 -0.72
CA ASP A 69 -9.88 -0.97 -0.25
C ASP A 69 -8.71 -0.91 0.76
N ARG A 70 -8.03 0.23 0.88
CA ARG A 70 -6.89 0.46 1.78
C ARG A 70 -7.09 1.61 2.74
N PHE A 71 -7.78 2.65 2.31
CA PHE A 71 -7.83 3.93 3.02
C PHE A 71 -9.25 4.42 3.24
N LYS A 72 -9.40 5.26 4.26
CA LYS A 72 -10.59 6.07 4.52
C LYS A 72 -10.23 7.54 4.45
N VAL A 73 -11.18 8.36 4.04
CA VAL A 73 -11.03 9.83 4.11
C VAL A 73 -10.78 10.25 5.56
N SER A 74 -9.88 11.20 5.77
CA SER A 74 -9.39 11.69 7.06
C SER A 74 -8.50 10.70 7.85
N GLN A 75 -8.10 9.58 7.25
CA GLN A 75 -7.15 8.66 7.86
C GLN A 75 -5.74 9.24 7.80
N ASP A 76 -5.01 9.17 8.92
CA ASP A 76 -3.59 9.45 8.97
C ASP A 76 -2.81 8.22 8.51
N ILE A 77 -1.88 8.43 7.59
CA ILE A 77 -1.02 7.41 6.99
C ILE A 77 0.42 7.91 6.90
N LYS A 78 1.36 7.00 6.66
CA LYS A 78 2.72 7.33 6.23
C LYS A 78 2.86 7.13 4.73
N ALA A 79 3.69 7.93 4.11
CA ALA A 79 4.00 7.82 2.69
C ALA A 79 5.48 8.15 2.45
N VAL A 80 6.01 7.72 1.32
CA VAL A 80 7.37 8.05 0.89
C VAL A 80 7.31 8.92 -0.35
N VAL A 81 8.14 9.94 -0.42
CA VAL A 81 8.26 10.79 -1.61
C VAL A 81 8.85 9.97 -2.75
N ARG A 82 8.08 9.79 -3.82
CA ARG A 82 8.52 9.07 -5.02
C ARG A 82 9.24 9.98 -5.99
N SER A 83 8.67 11.14 -6.25
CA SER A 83 9.25 12.14 -7.15
C SER A 83 8.70 13.54 -6.85
N VAL A 84 9.48 14.53 -7.21
CA VAL A 84 9.09 15.94 -7.23
C VAL A 84 9.30 16.42 -8.66
N ASP A 85 8.26 16.95 -9.31
CA ASP A 85 8.36 17.46 -10.66
C ASP A 85 8.93 18.90 -10.71
N GLU A 86 9.18 19.40 -11.90
CA GLU A 86 9.73 20.75 -12.13
C GLU A 86 8.79 21.87 -11.62
N ASN A 87 7.51 21.57 -11.44
CA ASN A 87 6.51 22.49 -10.91
C ASN A 87 6.33 22.38 -9.40
N GLY A 88 7.18 21.55 -8.71
CA GLY A 88 7.09 21.30 -7.29
C GLY A 88 5.91 20.39 -6.89
N ARG A 89 5.30 19.66 -7.83
CA ARG A 89 4.27 18.66 -7.51
C ARG A 89 4.93 17.40 -7.00
N ILE A 90 4.43 16.91 -5.87
CA ILE A 90 4.95 15.74 -5.20
C ILE A 90 4.07 14.54 -5.49
N THR A 91 4.68 13.47 -6.00
CA THR A 91 4.06 12.16 -6.12
C THR A 91 4.61 11.27 -5.03
N LEU A 92 3.71 10.57 -4.35
CA LEU A 92 4.03 9.73 -3.20
C LEU A 92 3.84 8.25 -3.55
N SER A 93 4.45 7.40 -2.74
CA SER A 93 4.22 5.96 -2.72
C SER A 93 3.98 5.49 -1.27
N HIS A 94 3.36 4.33 -1.13
CA HIS A 94 3.00 3.77 0.17
C HIS A 94 3.46 2.31 0.31
N LYS A 95 3.47 1.57 -0.81
CA LYS A 95 3.77 0.12 -0.84
C LYS A 95 5.12 -0.25 -0.25
N GLU A 96 6.11 0.63 -0.36
CA GLU A 96 7.47 0.41 0.14
C GLU A 96 7.50 0.32 1.67
N LEU A 97 6.57 1.01 2.34
CA LEU A 97 6.47 1.02 3.80
C LEU A 97 5.78 -0.23 4.36
N LEU A 98 5.09 -0.99 3.50
CA LEU A 98 4.33 -2.20 3.86
C LEU A 98 5.19 -3.48 3.85
N GLY A 99 6.49 -3.34 3.72
CA GLY A 99 7.45 -4.43 3.78
C GLY A 99 7.64 -5.19 2.47
N THR A 100 8.73 -5.96 2.45
CA THR A 100 9.12 -6.86 1.36
C THR A 100 8.25 -8.13 1.36
N TRP A 101 8.42 -8.96 0.33
CA TRP A 101 7.76 -10.27 0.29
C TRP A 101 8.15 -11.15 1.49
N GLU A 102 9.45 -11.19 1.81
CA GLU A 102 9.98 -12.01 2.90
C GLU A 102 9.46 -11.54 4.27
N GLU A 103 9.46 -10.24 4.52
CA GLU A 103 8.93 -9.66 5.76
C GLU A 103 7.45 -9.97 5.95
N ASN A 104 6.65 -9.91 4.88
CA ASN A 104 5.24 -10.26 4.93
C ASN A 104 5.01 -11.77 5.06
N ALA A 105 5.78 -12.60 4.35
CA ALA A 105 5.70 -14.05 4.45
C ALA A 105 6.08 -14.58 5.85
N ALA A 106 7.03 -13.91 6.52
CA ALA A 106 7.45 -14.25 7.89
C ALA A 106 6.35 -14.04 8.96
N LEU A 107 5.23 -13.41 8.61
CA LEU A 107 4.07 -13.27 9.50
C LEU A 107 3.23 -14.55 9.58
N PHE A 108 3.49 -15.53 8.72
CA PHE A 108 2.66 -16.71 8.55
C PHE A 108 3.50 -17.99 8.61
N GLU A 109 2.82 -19.11 8.88
CA GLU A 109 3.44 -20.43 8.94
C GLU A 109 2.70 -21.41 8.02
N ASN A 110 3.42 -22.41 7.51
CA ASN A 110 2.81 -23.51 6.77
C ASN A 110 1.85 -24.29 7.69
N GLY A 111 0.67 -24.61 7.18
CA GLY A 111 -0.35 -25.29 7.95
C GLY A 111 -1.27 -24.38 8.76
N GLN A 112 -1.04 -23.08 8.76
CA GLN A 112 -1.87 -22.10 9.44
C GLN A 112 -3.15 -21.83 8.65
N THR A 113 -4.27 -21.61 9.36
CA THR A 113 -5.51 -21.10 8.80
C THR A 113 -5.64 -19.62 9.15
N VAL A 114 -5.85 -18.80 8.15
CA VAL A 114 -5.91 -17.33 8.29
C VAL A 114 -7.04 -16.74 7.47
N ALA A 115 -7.44 -15.51 7.80
CA ALA A 115 -8.36 -14.74 6.98
C ALA A 115 -7.62 -14.08 5.81
N GLY A 116 -8.30 -13.98 4.67
CA GLY A 116 -7.82 -13.24 3.51
C GLY A 116 -8.98 -12.60 2.76
N ILE A 117 -8.64 -11.85 1.71
CA ILE A 117 -9.62 -11.18 0.84
C ILE A 117 -9.40 -11.64 -0.59
N ILE A 118 -10.47 -12.09 -1.24
CA ILE A 118 -10.43 -12.48 -2.65
C ILE A 118 -10.26 -11.22 -3.51
N ARG A 119 -9.13 -11.15 -4.24
CA ARG A 119 -8.78 -10.00 -5.08
C ARG A 119 -8.95 -10.25 -6.56
N SER A 120 -8.84 -11.49 -7.00
CA SER A 120 -9.05 -11.86 -8.40
C SER A 120 -9.45 -13.34 -8.49
N VAL A 121 -10.35 -13.63 -9.41
CA VAL A 121 -10.79 -14.98 -9.76
C VAL A 121 -10.43 -15.20 -11.22
N GLU A 122 -9.51 -16.11 -11.47
CA GLU A 122 -8.98 -16.43 -12.79
C GLU A 122 -9.28 -17.91 -13.12
N GLU A 123 -9.26 -18.29 -14.39
CA GLU A 123 -9.48 -19.68 -14.82
C GLU A 123 -8.50 -20.67 -14.17
N TYR A 124 -7.27 -20.21 -13.86
CA TYR A 124 -6.20 -21.02 -13.27
C TYR A 124 -6.11 -20.93 -11.75
N GLY A 125 -6.94 -20.13 -11.09
CA GLY A 125 -6.98 -20.04 -9.64
C GLY A 125 -7.51 -18.73 -9.10
N VAL A 126 -7.65 -18.69 -7.77
CA VAL A 126 -8.16 -17.55 -7.02
C VAL A 126 -7.04 -16.88 -6.26
N PHE A 127 -6.83 -15.59 -6.48
CA PHE A 127 -5.88 -14.80 -5.70
C PHE A 127 -6.52 -14.29 -4.41
N VAL A 128 -5.94 -14.68 -3.29
CA VAL A 128 -6.39 -14.25 -1.97
C VAL A 128 -5.26 -13.46 -1.31
N GLU A 129 -5.57 -12.25 -0.93
CA GLU A 129 -4.68 -11.35 -0.23
C GLU A 129 -4.66 -11.68 1.26
N LEU A 130 -3.48 -11.89 1.81
CA LEU A 130 -3.21 -12.11 3.24
C LEU A 130 -2.79 -10.81 3.93
N THR A 131 -1.96 -10.01 3.25
CA THR A 131 -1.60 -8.65 3.64
C THR A 131 -1.62 -7.76 2.39
N PRO A 132 -1.61 -6.43 2.52
CA PRO A 132 -1.56 -5.54 1.36
C PRO A 132 -0.38 -5.81 0.41
N ASN A 133 0.72 -6.37 0.92
CA ASN A 133 1.89 -6.72 0.12
C ASN A 133 2.07 -8.24 -0.07
N LEU A 134 1.15 -9.09 0.38
CA LEU A 134 1.25 -10.53 0.21
C LEU A 134 -0.08 -11.13 -0.25
N ALA A 135 -0.09 -11.75 -1.42
CA ALA A 135 -1.21 -12.54 -1.92
C ALA A 135 -0.77 -13.97 -2.22
N GLY A 136 -1.66 -14.91 -1.97
CA GLY A 136 -1.48 -16.32 -2.34
C GLY A 136 -2.43 -16.73 -3.45
N LEU A 137 -2.14 -17.89 -4.04
CA LEU A 137 -2.96 -18.51 -5.08
C LEU A 137 -3.61 -19.78 -4.53
N ALA A 138 -4.93 -19.83 -4.59
CA ALA A 138 -5.73 -21.02 -4.35
C ALA A 138 -6.17 -21.68 -5.67
N GLU A 139 -6.64 -22.94 -5.58
CA GLU A 139 -7.22 -23.64 -6.72
C GLU A 139 -8.45 -22.92 -7.27
N PRO A 140 -8.80 -23.09 -8.56
CA PRO A 140 -9.99 -22.48 -9.16
C PRO A 140 -11.27 -22.88 -8.41
N ARG A 141 -12.17 -21.91 -8.24
CA ARG A 141 -13.50 -22.10 -7.66
C ARG A 141 -14.50 -21.20 -8.37
N ASP A 142 -15.69 -21.72 -8.65
CA ASP A 142 -16.77 -21.00 -9.34
C ASP A 142 -17.75 -20.35 -8.38
N ASP A 143 -17.69 -20.72 -7.09
CA ASP A 143 -18.61 -20.28 -6.04
C ASP A 143 -18.09 -19.07 -5.23
N VAL A 144 -17.03 -18.41 -5.70
CA VAL A 144 -16.41 -17.27 -5.04
C VAL A 144 -16.29 -16.07 -5.98
N TYR A 145 -16.24 -14.86 -5.42
CA TYR A 145 -16.09 -13.62 -6.20
C TYR A 145 -15.23 -12.58 -5.50
N VAL A 146 -14.77 -11.61 -6.27
CA VAL A 146 -13.89 -10.54 -5.80
C VAL A 146 -14.55 -9.71 -4.70
N GLY A 147 -13.83 -9.48 -3.62
CA GLY A 147 -14.27 -8.69 -2.47
C GLY A 147 -14.77 -9.53 -1.29
N GLN A 148 -15.01 -10.83 -1.47
CA GLN A 148 -15.35 -11.70 -0.34
C GLN A 148 -14.17 -11.86 0.61
N GLN A 149 -14.48 -12.03 1.89
CA GLN A 149 -13.54 -12.56 2.86
C GLN A 149 -13.49 -14.09 2.72
N ALA A 150 -12.30 -14.64 2.91
CA ALA A 150 -12.08 -16.07 2.85
C ALA A 150 -11.30 -16.54 4.07
N SER A 151 -11.68 -17.71 4.60
CA SER A 151 -10.83 -18.49 5.49
C SER A 151 -9.95 -19.39 4.62
N VAL A 152 -8.64 -19.22 4.72
CA VAL A 152 -7.67 -19.95 3.89
C VAL A 152 -6.66 -20.72 4.72
N PHE A 153 -6.36 -21.93 4.27
CA PHE A 153 -5.29 -22.75 4.80
C PHE A 153 -4.02 -22.53 3.98
N ILE A 154 -2.92 -22.22 4.63
CA ILE A 154 -1.62 -22.00 4.00
C ILE A 154 -0.96 -23.35 3.76
N LYS A 155 -1.00 -23.83 2.52
CA LYS A 155 -0.39 -25.10 2.13
C LYS A 155 1.13 -25.00 2.02
N SER A 156 1.63 -23.86 1.53
CA SER A 156 3.05 -23.63 1.32
C SER A 156 3.37 -22.15 1.19
N LEU A 157 4.42 -21.73 1.91
CA LEU A 157 5.02 -20.37 1.89
C LEU A 157 6.40 -20.42 1.23
N ILE A 158 6.61 -21.14 0.16
CA ILE A 158 7.94 -21.30 -0.43
C ILE A 158 8.25 -20.11 -1.34
N PRO A 159 9.37 -19.41 -1.13
CA PRO A 159 10.08 -18.76 -2.21
C PRO A 159 10.64 -19.90 -3.07
N ASP A 160 9.91 -20.30 -4.12
CA ASP A 160 10.39 -21.35 -5.02
C ASP A 160 11.69 -20.88 -5.63
N LEU A 161 12.73 -21.74 -5.54
CA LEU A 161 14.00 -21.62 -6.27
C LEU A 161 13.84 -21.62 -7.80
N ILE A 162 12.60 -21.74 -8.27
CA ILE A 162 12.21 -21.65 -9.67
C ILE A 162 11.71 -20.24 -9.94
N PRO A 163 12.33 -19.47 -10.86
CA PRO A 163 12.15 -18.03 -11.03
C PRO A 163 10.70 -17.55 -11.29
N GLU A 164 9.74 -18.42 -11.53
CA GLU A 164 8.38 -18.04 -11.95
C GLU A 164 7.32 -18.06 -10.83
N LYS A 165 7.66 -18.45 -9.59
CA LYS A 165 6.63 -18.78 -8.60
C LYS A 165 6.93 -18.28 -7.18
N MET A 166 6.97 -16.99 -6.96
CA MET A 166 6.70 -16.44 -5.63
C MET A 166 5.20 -16.61 -5.31
N LYS A 167 4.77 -17.82 -5.02
CA LYS A 167 3.35 -18.09 -4.79
C LYS A 167 3.17 -18.77 -3.45
N VAL A 168 2.58 -18.05 -2.53
CA VAL A 168 1.93 -18.67 -1.38
C VAL A 168 0.81 -19.55 -1.93
N LYS A 169 0.87 -20.87 -1.67
CA LYS A 169 -0.19 -21.80 -2.07
C LYS A 169 -1.24 -21.86 -0.96
N LEU A 170 -2.48 -21.62 -1.34
CA LEU A 170 -3.61 -21.56 -0.43
C LEU A 170 -4.66 -22.61 -0.77
N ILE A 171 -5.45 -22.98 0.24
CA ILE A 171 -6.71 -23.70 0.06
C ILE A 171 -7.80 -22.84 0.71
N ILE A 172 -8.79 -22.43 -0.08
CA ILE A 172 -9.96 -21.72 0.45
C ILE A 172 -10.85 -22.76 1.17
N LEU A 173 -11.00 -22.61 2.47
CA LEU A 173 -11.85 -23.44 3.29
C LEU A 173 -13.31 -22.97 3.22
N ASP A 174 -13.49 -21.64 3.32
CA ASP A 174 -14.80 -20.98 3.29
C ASP A 174 -14.67 -19.57 2.74
N ALA A 175 -15.73 -19.05 2.14
CA ALA A 175 -15.82 -17.68 1.65
C ALA A 175 -17.16 -17.07 2.03
N PHE A 176 -17.16 -15.83 2.47
CA PHE A 176 -18.35 -15.16 2.98
C PHE A 176 -18.35 -13.66 2.70
N ASP A 177 -19.56 -13.12 2.60
CA ASP A 177 -19.77 -11.70 2.45
C ASP A 177 -19.63 -11.03 3.80
N ALA A 178 -18.54 -10.32 3.99
CA ALA A 178 -18.36 -9.48 5.14
C ALA A 178 -18.11 -8.05 4.69
N GLN A 179 -18.62 -7.10 5.47
CA GLN A 179 -18.24 -5.71 5.25
C GLN A 179 -16.78 -5.53 5.65
N TYR A 180 -15.91 -5.53 4.64
CA TYR A 180 -14.52 -5.23 4.84
C TYR A 180 -14.35 -3.75 5.16
N SER A 181 -13.72 -3.49 6.29
CA SER A 181 -13.27 -2.16 6.68
C SER A 181 -11.75 -2.18 6.69
N PRO A 182 -11.06 -1.36 5.88
CA PRO A 182 -9.61 -1.35 5.90
C PRO A 182 -9.11 -1.07 7.31
N GLU A 183 -8.21 -1.94 7.78
CA GLU A 183 -7.49 -1.76 9.03
C GLU A 183 -6.42 -0.69 8.87
N ARG A 184 -5.86 -0.24 10.00
CA ARG A 184 -4.70 0.64 9.96
C ARG A 184 -3.54 -0.12 9.33
N PRO A 185 -2.81 0.49 8.36
CA PRO A 185 -1.66 -0.15 7.76
C PRO A 185 -0.61 -0.50 8.82
N ARG A 186 -0.07 -1.71 8.73
CA ARG A 186 1.11 -2.10 9.49
C ARG A 186 2.33 -1.67 8.69
N TYR A 187 3.12 -0.78 9.25
CA TYR A 187 4.36 -0.33 8.64
C TYR A 187 5.56 -1.14 9.13
N PHE A 188 6.43 -1.53 8.23
CA PHE A 188 7.75 -2.12 8.52
C PHE A 188 8.82 -1.03 8.58
N ILE A 189 8.60 0.07 7.87
CA ILE A 189 9.48 1.23 7.87
C ILE A 189 8.61 2.45 8.18
N GLU A 190 8.94 3.17 9.25
CA GLU A 190 8.12 4.28 9.72
C GLU A 190 8.76 5.66 9.54
N ASN A 191 10.09 5.72 9.49
CA ASN A 191 10.83 6.98 9.43
C ASN A 191 12.14 6.82 8.67
N GLY A 192 12.72 7.93 8.22
CA GLY A 192 14.01 7.96 7.56
C GLY A 192 13.92 8.30 6.08
N ILE A 193 14.96 7.96 5.36
CA ILE A 193 15.10 8.17 3.92
C ILE A 193 15.43 6.83 3.27
N LEU A 194 14.61 6.43 2.30
CA LEU A 194 14.84 5.24 1.50
C LEU A 194 15.61 5.63 0.23
N SER A 195 16.74 4.99 -0.03
CA SER A 195 17.44 5.13 -1.31
C SER A 195 17.01 4.06 -2.32
N HIS A 196 16.64 2.90 -1.80
CA HIS A 196 16.23 1.75 -2.59
C HIS A 196 15.30 0.87 -1.75
N TRP A 197 14.29 0.30 -2.38
CA TRP A 197 13.43 -0.74 -1.81
C TRP A 197 13.20 -1.83 -2.83
N ARG A 198 13.38 -3.07 -2.42
CA ARG A 198 13.18 -4.25 -3.23
C ARG A 198 12.19 -5.18 -2.58
N TYR A 199 11.07 -5.40 -3.25
CA TYR A 199 10.02 -6.30 -2.80
C TYR A 199 10.37 -7.75 -3.05
N SER A 200 10.86 -8.03 -4.26
CA SER A 200 11.12 -9.39 -4.74
C SER A 200 12.39 -9.96 -4.11
N PRO A 201 12.37 -11.24 -3.64
CA PRO A 201 13.59 -11.96 -3.26
C PRO A 201 14.59 -12.04 -4.43
N ASP A 202 15.86 -12.33 -4.10
CA ASP A 202 16.93 -12.42 -5.11
C ASP A 202 16.67 -13.51 -6.18
N SER A 203 15.95 -14.56 -5.82
CA SER A 203 15.58 -15.66 -6.69
C SER A 203 14.38 -15.40 -7.60
N ALA A 204 13.73 -14.24 -7.51
CA ALA A 204 12.51 -13.94 -8.24
C ALA A 204 12.78 -13.63 -9.70
N ALA A 205 12.02 -14.23 -10.63
CA ALA A 205 12.08 -13.93 -12.07
C ALA A 205 11.59 -12.51 -12.40
N LYS A 206 10.63 -12.00 -11.62
CA LYS A 206 10.11 -10.63 -11.78
C LYS A 206 10.62 -9.78 -10.64
N LEU A 207 11.44 -8.81 -11.00
CA LEU A 207 11.94 -7.81 -10.09
C LEU A 207 10.86 -6.73 -9.87
N ILE A 208 10.48 -6.53 -8.60
CA ILE A 208 9.67 -5.40 -8.15
C ILE A 208 10.55 -4.62 -7.20
N GLU A 209 10.95 -3.42 -7.61
CA GLU A 209 11.79 -2.54 -6.82
C GLU A 209 11.43 -1.07 -7.08
N THR A 210 11.85 -0.22 -6.17
CA THR A 210 11.79 1.24 -6.30
C THR A 210 13.17 1.82 -5.95
N VAL A 211 13.71 2.62 -6.86
CA VAL A 211 14.91 3.44 -6.62
C VAL A 211 14.42 4.88 -6.50
N PHE A 212 14.86 5.56 -5.44
CA PHE A 212 14.46 6.92 -5.12
C PHE A 212 15.51 7.95 -5.53
#